data_5901142469721e1c2d99d8784ed0c39a
#
_entry.id   5901142469721e1c2d99d8784ed0c39a
#
_cell.length_a   1.000
_cell.length_b   1.000
_cell.length_c   1.000
_cell.angle_alpha   90.00
_cell.angle_beta   90.00
_cell.angle_gamma   90.00
#
_symmetry.space_group_name_H-M   'P 1'
#
loop_
_entity.id
_entity.type
_entity.pdbx_description
1 polymer ?
#
loop_
_entity_poly.entity_id
_entity_poly.type
_entity_poly.pdbx_seq_one_letter_code
_entity_poly.pdbx_strand_id
1 'polypeptide(L)'
;MAWDDPLDFKKEGIVLDYKTAGVDIDAGNEFVEKLREKAPGIGGFGGMIKIPSGYDEPILVSGADGVGTKLSICRVANDFTTIGQDLVAMCVNDVITCGANPLYFLDYISTQKVDNNVADIMIGIMKGCEIAGCDLLGGETAEHPRQIHYDMAGFCTGIVEKKKVIDGSAIKPSDRVIGLASSGLHSNGYSIVNYLLTRHQIFYADHPELLTPTTIYAPVVKRLLDEGDWIYGMSHITGGGIPENLPRCLPEGLTARVDYNAWSVPEIFKKIQLKGNVDKEEMKRVFNLGIGYCVVVPANRLELTMDIIRDEGINCWEIGEVYESS
;
A
#
# COMPACT_ATOMS: atom_id res chain seq x y z
N MET A 1 -24.66 -24.75 -6.35
CA MET A 1 -24.73 -25.36 -7.69
C MET A 1 -24.67 -26.86 -7.51
N ALA A 2 -25.68 -27.58 -7.97
CA ALA A 2 -25.62 -29.02 -8.04
C ALA A 2 -24.50 -29.40 -9.03
N TRP A 3 -23.75 -30.43 -8.72
CA TRP A 3 -22.80 -31.04 -9.63
C TRP A 3 -23.65 -31.71 -10.71
N ASP A 4 -23.64 -31.15 -11.93
CA ASP A 4 -24.22 -31.81 -13.08
C ASP A 4 -23.55 -33.17 -13.31
N ASP A 5 -24.26 -34.09 -14.00
CA ASP A 5 -23.88 -35.47 -14.18
C ASP A 5 -22.36 -35.68 -14.37
N PRO A 6 -21.78 -36.67 -13.66
CA PRO A 6 -20.34 -36.91 -13.78
C PRO A 6 -19.97 -37.25 -15.21
N LEU A 7 -19.13 -36.37 -15.83
CA LEU A 7 -18.54 -36.62 -17.14
C LEU A 7 -17.75 -37.96 -17.13
N ASP A 8 -18.08 -38.84 -18.03
CA ASP A 8 -17.32 -40.08 -18.24
C ASP A 8 -16.16 -39.80 -19.21
N PHE A 9 -15.03 -39.33 -18.66
CA PHE A 9 -13.82 -38.96 -19.42
C PHE A 9 -13.39 -40.04 -20.41
N LYS A 10 -13.59 -41.33 -20.09
CA LYS A 10 -13.21 -42.43 -20.98
C LYS A 10 -14.14 -42.55 -22.18
N LYS A 11 -15.43 -42.31 -22.02
CA LYS A 11 -16.39 -42.34 -23.13
C LYS A 11 -16.22 -41.17 -24.06
N GLU A 12 -15.80 -40.01 -23.52
CA GLU A 12 -15.62 -38.78 -24.30
C GLU A 12 -14.20 -38.61 -24.87
N GLY A 13 -13.30 -39.56 -24.57
CA GLY A 13 -11.92 -39.52 -25.08
C GLY A 13 -11.08 -38.39 -24.48
N ILE A 14 -11.49 -37.84 -23.35
CA ILE A 14 -10.82 -36.74 -22.65
C ILE A 14 -9.65 -37.32 -21.84
N VAL A 15 -8.44 -36.87 -22.16
CA VAL A 15 -7.25 -37.14 -21.33
C VAL A 15 -7.18 -36.04 -20.26
N LEU A 16 -7.32 -36.44 -19.01
CA LEU A 16 -7.21 -35.52 -17.90
C LEU A 16 -5.74 -35.20 -17.63
N ASP A 17 -5.34 -33.96 -17.87
CA ASP A 17 -4.06 -33.39 -17.48
C ASP A 17 -4.27 -32.07 -16.71
N TYR A 18 -3.18 -31.45 -16.26
CA TYR A 18 -3.25 -30.19 -15.52
C TYR A 18 -3.88 -29.06 -16.33
N LYS A 19 -3.63 -29.01 -17.64
CA LYS A 19 -4.16 -28.00 -18.54
C LYS A 19 -5.66 -28.13 -18.73
N THR A 20 -6.16 -29.36 -18.92
CA THR A 20 -7.60 -29.64 -18.97
C THR A 20 -8.27 -29.46 -17.61
N ALA A 21 -7.53 -29.60 -16.51
CA ALA A 21 -8.00 -29.28 -15.17
C ALA A 21 -7.97 -27.77 -14.85
N GLY A 22 -7.41 -26.94 -15.76
CA GLY A 22 -7.44 -25.48 -15.67
C GLY A 22 -6.14 -24.84 -15.22
N VAL A 23 -5.02 -25.58 -15.11
CA VAL A 23 -3.70 -25.03 -14.74
C VAL A 23 -2.72 -25.25 -15.87
N ASP A 24 -2.20 -24.17 -16.46
CA ASP A 24 -1.23 -24.21 -17.57
C ASP A 24 0.20 -23.96 -17.07
N ILE A 25 0.94 -25.03 -16.72
CA ILE A 25 2.32 -24.97 -16.22
C ILE A 25 3.25 -24.26 -17.22
N ASP A 26 3.05 -24.50 -18.52
CA ASP A 26 3.93 -23.92 -19.55
C ASP A 26 3.75 -22.40 -19.63
N ALA A 27 2.52 -21.92 -19.57
CA ALA A 27 2.22 -20.49 -19.51
C ALA A 27 2.82 -19.82 -18.25
N GLY A 28 2.75 -20.50 -17.10
CA GLY A 28 3.39 -20.05 -15.86
C GLY A 28 4.91 -19.95 -16.01
N ASN A 29 5.56 -20.95 -16.57
CA ASN A 29 7.01 -20.95 -16.80
C ASN A 29 7.43 -19.85 -17.78
N GLU A 30 6.72 -19.66 -18.89
CA GLU A 30 7.00 -18.59 -19.86
C GLU A 30 6.85 -17.20 -19.19
N PHE A 31 5.87 -17.05 -18.32
CA PHE A 31 5.68 -15.83 -17.56
C PHE A 31 6.87 -15.54 -16.62
N VAL A 32 7.34 -16.55 -15.87
CA VAL A 32 8.50 -16.42 -14.98
C VAL A 32 9.77 -16.06 -15.77
N GLU A 33 10.00 -16.66 -16.94
CA GLU A 33 11.16 -16.31 -17.78
C GLU A 33 11.14 -14.84 -18.23
N LYS A 34 9.97 -14.31 -18.62
CA LYS A 34 9.82 -12.89 -18.95
C LYS A 34 10.08 -11.97 -17.76
N LEU A 35 9.72 -12.40 -16.54
CA LEU A 35 10.02 -11.65 -15.33
C LEU A 35 11.51 -11.63 -15.00
N ARG A 36 12.22 -12.75 -15.21
CA ARG A 36 13.67 -12.85 -14.99
C ARG A 36 14.50 -11.86 -15.80
N GLU A 37 14.06 -11.52 -17.01
CA GLU A 37 14.72 -10.49 -17.82
C GLU A 37 14.76 -9.12 -17.12
N LYS A 38 13.74 -8.82 -16.31
CA LYS A 38 13.57 -7.54 -15.63
C LYS A 38 13.97 -7.58 -14.15
N ALA A 39 13.90 -8.74 -13.53
CA ALA A 39 14.24 -8.96 -12.12
C ALA A 39 15.12 -10.24 -12.00
N PRO A 40 16.44 -10.14 -12.25
CA PRO A 40 17.34 -11.31 -12.34
C PRO A 40 17.45 -12.13 -11.05
N GLY A 41 17.02 -11.59 -9.90
CA GLY A 41 17.00 -12.30 -8.61
C GLY A 41 15.86 -13.31 -8.46
N ILE A 42 14.87 -13.28 -9.37
CA ILE A 42 13.70 -14.16 -9.32
C ILE A 42 14.02 -15.52 -9.95
N GLY A 43 13.51 -16.61 -9.37
CA GLY A 43 13.45 -17.92 -10.04
C GLY A 43 14.16 -19.07 -9.34
N GLY A 44 14.59 -18.89 -8.09
CA GLY A 44 14.94 -20.00 -7.18
C GLY A 44 13.74 -20.39 -6.32
N PHE A 45 13.84 -21.51 -5.56
CA PHE A 45 12.82 -21.85 -4.55
C PHE A 45 12.72 -20.82 -3.43
N GLY A 46 13.78 -20.06 -3.18
CA GLY A 46 13.79 -18.97 -2.20
C GLY A 46 14.68 -17.84 -2.68
N GLY A 47 14.22 -16.62 -2.46
CA GLY A 47 15.01 -15.42 -2.69
C GLY A 47 16.10 -15.28 -1.62
N MET A 48 17.29 -14.86 -2.01
CA MET A 48 18.41 -14.62 -1.11
C MET A 48 18.87 -13.19 -1.22
N ILE A 49 18.98 -12.50 -0.07
CA ILE A 49 19.53 -11.17 0.01
C ILE A 49 20.61 -11.12 1.07
N LYS A 50 21.70 -10.42 0.77
CA LYS A 50 22.74 -10.18 1.74
C LYS A 50 22.31 -9.05 2.68
N ILE A 51 22.43 -9.24 3.98
CA ILE A 51 22.21 -8.16 4.93
C ILE A 51 23.22 -7.04 4.63
N PRO A 52 22.78 -5.79 4.40
CA PRO A 52 23.69 -4.67 4.14
C PRO A 52 24.70 -4.48 5.28
N SER A 53 25.88 -4.03 4.92
CA SER A 53 26.89 -3.62 5.94
C SER A 53 26.55 -2.25 6.51
N GLY A 54 27.13 -1.92 7.67
CA GLY A 54 26.98 -0.60 8.30
C GLY A 54 25.96 -0.57 9.43
N TYR A 55 25.44 -1.73 9.86
CA TYR A 55 24.59 -1.89 11.03
C TYR A 55 25.38 -2.62 12.12
N ASP A 56 25.30 -2.12 13.35
CA ASP A 56 25.90 -2.74 14.53
C ASP A 56 24.91 -3.73 15.18
N GLU A 57 23.67 -3.29 15.39
CA GLU A 57 22.55 -4.08 15.90
C GLU A 57 21.34 -3.97 14.93
N PRO A 58 21.37 -4.67 13.78
CA PRO A 58 20.30 -4.57 12.78
C PRO A 58 18.97 -5.16 13.31
N ILE A 59 17.89 -4.42 13.15
CA ILE A 59 16.52 -4.87 13.38
C ILE A 59 15.82 -5.00 12.01
N LEU A 60 15.22 -6.14 11.77
CA LEU A 60 14.34 -6.35 10.61
C LEU A 60 12.91 -5.98 10.98
N VAL A 61 12.28 -5.19 10.13
CA VAL A 61 10.86 -4.78 10.24
C VAL A 61 10.13 -5.35 9.05
N SER A 62 9.04 -6.08 9.29
CA SER A 62 8.27 -6.69 8.20
C SER A 62 6.80 -6.28 8.30
N GLY A 63 6.20 -6.00 7.16
CA GLY A 63 4.78 -5.72 7.00
C GLY A 63 4.19 -6.57 5.89
N ALA A 64 2.92 -6.93 6.02
CA ALA A 64 2.15 -7.63 5.01
C ALA A 64 0.80 -6.95 4.84
N ASP A 65 0.38 -6.72 3.60
CA ASP A 65 -0.89 -6.09 3.29
C ASP A 65 -1.38 -6.52 1.89
N GLY A 66 -2.61 -6.14 1.57
CA GLY A 66 -3.22 -6.28 0.26
C GLY A 66 -3.72 -4.94 -0.27
N VAL A 67 -4.42 -4.97 -1.39
CA VAL A 67 -5.03 -3.77 -2.00
C VAL A 67 -6.55 -3.74 -1.81
N GLY A 68 -7.08 -4.72 -1.12
CA GLY A 68 -8.50 -4.82 -0.81
C GLY A 68 -9.40 -4.71 -2.04
N THR A 69 -10.55 -4.07 -1.85
CA THR A 69 -11.59 -3.97 -2.87
C THR A 69 -11.29 -2.96 -3.99
N LYS A 70 -10.11 -2.30 -4.02
CA LYS A 70 -9.65 -1.50 -5.16
C LYS A 70 -9.52 -2.35 -6.43
N LEU A 71 -9.17 -3.64 -6.32
CA LEU A 71 -9.17 -4.60 -7.43
C LEU A 71 -10.49 -4.65 -8.22
N SER A 72 -11.63 -4.39 -7.57
CA SER A 72 -12.91 -4.33 -8.26
C SER A 72 -13.00 -3.16 -9.24
N ILE A 73 -12.34 -2.04 -8.93
CA ILE A 73 -12.28 -0.88 -9.84
C ILE A 73 -11.39 -1.19 -11.04
N CYS A 74 -10.25 -1.86 -10.82
CA CYS A 74 -9.38 -2.30 -11.92
C CYS A 74 -10.16 -3.15 -12.94
N ARG A 75 -11.04 -4.03 -12.46
CA ARG A 75 -11.92 -4.84 -13.31
C ARG A 75 -12.94 -4.00 -14.09
N VAL A 76 -13.58 -3.04 -13.42
CA VAL A 76 -14.54 -2.13 -14.07
C VAL A 76 -13.86 -1.30 -15.15
N ALA A 77 -12.65 -0.83 -14.86
CA ALA A 77 -11.82 -0.05 -15.79
C ALA A 77 -11.15 -0.89 -16.86
N ASN A 78 -11.03 -2.21 -16.65
CA ASN A 78 -10.16 -3.12 -17.38
C ASN A 78 -8.70 -2.60 -17.45
N ASP A 79 -8.21 -2.11 -16.31
CA ASP A 79 -6.87 -1.55 -16.16
C ASP A 79 -6.27 -2.01 -14.82
N PHE A 80 -5.16 -2.77 -14.89
CA PHE A 80 -4.42 -3.31 -13.76
C PHE A 80 -3.00 -2.75 -13.64
N THR A 81 -2.65 -1.76 -14.45
CA THR A 81 -1.29 -1.25 -14.59
C THR A 81 -0.74 -0.58 -13.32
N THR A 82 -1.63 -0.04 -12.47
CA THR A 82 -1.23 0.70 -11.26
C THR A 82 -1.36 -0.09 -9.97
N ILE A 83 -2.20 -1.13 -9.95
CA ILE A 83 -2.56 -1.82 -8.69
C ILE A 83 -1.39 -2.54 -8.02
N GLY A 84 -0.40 -2.98 -8.82
CA GLY A 84 0.85 -3.54 -8.28
C GLY A 84 1.66 -2.51 -7.48
N GLN A 85 1.67 -1.25 -7.91
CA GLN A 85 2.29 -0.16 -7.15
C GLN A 85 1.53 0.09 -5.83
N ASP A 86 0.20 0.00 -5.84
CA ASP A 86 -0.59 0.08 -4.60
C ASP A 86 -0.16 -1.01 -3.60
N LEU A 87 0.01 -2.25 -4.07
CA LEU A 87 0.41 -3.37 -3.22
C LEU A 87 1.74 -3.10 -2.51
N VAL A 88 2.74 -2.64 -3.27
CA VAL A 88 4.05 -2.28 -2.69
C VAL A 88 3.90 -1.12 -1.71
N ALA A 89 3.14 -0.08 -2.07
CA ALA A 89 2.93 1.09 -1.23
C ALA A 89 2.31 0.74 0.13
N MET A 90 1.29 -0.12 0.15
CA MET A 90 0.62 -0.52 1.38
C MET A 90 1.59 -1.18 2.36
N CYS A 91 2.45 -2.08 1.88
CA CYS A 91 3.42 -2.77 2.74
C CYS A 91 4.62 -1.88 3.13
N VAL A 92 5.17 -1.15 2.16
CA VAL A 92 6.37 -0.31 2.37
C VAL A 92 6.09 0.85 3.30
N ASN A 93 4.95 1.53 3.12
CA ASN A 93 4.60 2.67 3.95
C ASN A 93 4.41 2.30 5.43
N ASP A 94 4.01 1.05 5.72
CA ASP A 94 3.96 0.55 7.10
C ASP A 94 5.37 0.30 7.65
N VAL A 95 6.22 -0.36 6.87
CA VAL A 95 7.59 -0.72 7.28
C VAL A 95 8.43 0.53 7.60
N ILE A 96 8.31 1.58 6.81
CA ILE A 96 9.09 2.81 7.01
C ILE A 96 8.63 3.63 8.23
N THR A 97 7.45 3.36 8.81
CA THR A 97 6.99 4.07 10.03
C THR A 97 7.93 3.89 11.21
N CYS A 98 8.68 2.80 11.24
CA CYS A 98 9.68 2.50 12.28
C CYS A 98 11.08 3.05 11.94
N GLY A 99 11.24 3.83 10.87
CA GLY A 99 12.55 4.31 10.40
C GLY A 99 13.35 3.26 9.63
N ALA A 100 12.74 2.15 9.24
CA ALA A 100 13.40 1.11 8.48
C ALA A 100 13.54 1.47 7.00
N ASN A 101 14.71 1.16 6.41
CA ASN A 101 14.90 1.21 4.96
C ASN A 101 14.36 -0.09 4.34
N PRO A 102 13.45 -0.04 3.37
CA PRO A 102 12.98 -1.21 2.66
C PRO A 102 14.14 -1.98 2.03
N LEU A 103 14.18 -3.31 2.21
CA LEU A 103 15.21 -4.18 1.64
C LEU A 103 14.68 -4.97 0.47
N TYR A 104 13.58 -5.69 0.68
CA TYR A 104 12.99 -6.54 -0.34
C TYR A 104 11.48 -6.64 -0.19
N PHE A 105 10.87 -7.02 -1.28
CA PHE A 105 9.45 -7.27 -1.42
C PHE A 105 9.22 -8.69 -1.95
N LEU A 106 8.15 -9.32 -1.48
CA LEU A 106 7.61 -10.56 -1.99
C LEU A 106 6.13 -10.36 -2.30
N ASP A 107 5.63 -10.98 -3.35
CA ASP A 107 4.21 -10.94 -3.70
C ASP A 107 3.58 -12.33 -3.73
N TYR A 108 2.27 -12.37 -3.55
CA TYR A 108 1.43 -13.51 -3.84
C TYR A 108 0.24 -13.03 -4.65
N ILE A 109 0.09 -13.58 -5.86
CA ILE A 109 -1.04 -13.28 -6.74
C ILE A 109 -1.85 -14.56 -6.95
N SER A 110 -3.13 -14.50 -6.63
CA SER A 110 -4.09 -15.56 -6.90
C SER A 110 -5.03 -15.11 -8.01
N THR A 111 -5.17 -15.95 -9.04
CA THR A 111 -5.95 -15.64 -10.24
C THR A 111 -6.67 -16.88 -10.76
N GLN A 112 -7.70 -16.70 -11.60
CA GLN A 112 -8.31 -17.81 -12.32
C GLN A 112 -7.36 -18.39 -13.37
N LYS A 113 -6.62 -17.51 -14.05
CA LYS A 113 -5.65 -17.85 -15.10
C LYS A 113 -4.60 -16.76 -15.18
N VAL A 114 -3.35 -17.14 -15.46
CA VAL A 114 -2.28 -16.19 -15.79
C VAL A 114 -2.56 -15.59 -17.16
N ASP A 115 -2.76 -14.27 -17.20
CA ASP A 115 -3.08 -13.48 -18.38
C ASP A 115 -2.29 -12.18 -18.43
N ASN A 116 -2.61 -11.30 -19.38
CA ASN A 116 -1.92 -10.01 -19.53
C ASN A 116 -2.14 -9.09 -18.31
N ASN A 117 -3.25 -9.22 -17.59
CA ASN A 117 -3.50 -8.41 -16.40
C ASN A 117 -2.52 -8.76 -15.27
N VAL A 118 -2.13 -10.04 -15.15
CA VAL A 118 -1.07 -10.46 -14.21
C VAL A 118 0.26 -9.81 -14.60
N ALA A 119 0.57 -9.73 -15.89
CA ALA A 119 1.78 -9.04 -16.35
C ALA A 119 1.75 -7.55 -16.02
N ASP A 120 0.61 -6.88 -16.18
CA ASP A 120 0.44 -5.47 -15.81
C ASP A 120 0.59 -5.26 -14.29
N ILE A 121 -0.01 -6.14 -13.47
CA ILE A 121 0.17 -6.15 -12.01
C ILE A 121 1.66 -6.24 -11.65
N MET A 122 2.38 -7.19 -12.25
CA MET A 122 3.82 -7.37 -11.97
C MET A 122 4.67 -6.18 -12.40
N ILE A 123 4.34 -5.52 -13.52
CA ILE A 123 4.99 -4.27 -13.93
C ILE A 123 4.76 -3.18 -12.87
N GLY A 124 3.54 -3.09 -12.35
CA GLY A 124 3.21 -2.19 -11.25
C GLY A 124 3.99 -2.48 -9.96
N ILE A 125 4.15 -3.77 -9.60
CA ILE A 125 4.95 -4.20 -8.43
C ILE A 125 6.42 -3.80 -8.63
N MET A 126 7.02 -4.13 -9.78
CA MET A 126 8.41 -3.76 -10.08
C MET A 126 8.61 -2.24 -10.00
N LYS A 127 7.66 -1.45 -10.54
CA LYS A 127 7.70 0.01 -10.45
C LYS A 127 7.60 0.51 -9.01
N GLY A 128 6.73 -0.11 -8.22
CA GLY A 128 6.62 0.19 -6.79
C GLY A 128 7.90 -0.09 -6.03
N CYS A 129 8.55 -1.24 -6.27
CA CYS A 129 9.84 -1.61 -5.68
C CYS A 129 10.95 -0.62 -6.09
N GLU A 130 11.01 -0.22 -7.37
CA GLU A 130 11.94 0.81 -7.85
C GLU A 130 11.78 2.12 -7.08
N ILE A 131 10.54 2.62 -6.92
CA ILE A 131 10.26 3.84 -6.17
C ILE A 131 10.63 3.68 -4.69
N ALA A 132 10.31 2.54 -4.10
CA ALA A 132 10.60 2.24 -2.69
C ALA A 132 12.10 2.04 -2.41
N GLY A 133 12.90 1.77 -3.45
CA GLY A 133 14.33 1.45 -3.32
C GLY A 133 14.58 0.08 -2.71
N CYS A 134 13.72 -0.91 -2.99
CA CYS A 134 13.86 -2.29 -2.53
C CYS A 134 13.85 -3.29 -3.68
N ASP A 135 14.41 -4.48 -3.45
CA ASP A 135 14.45 -5.55 -4.45
C ASP A 135 13.13 -6.34 -4.46
N LEU A 136 12.59 -6.62 -5.65
CA LEU A 136 11.61 -7.69 -5.80
C LEU A 136 12.36 -9.03 -5.73
N LEU A 137 12.28 -9.71 -4.58
CA LEU A 137 13.12 -10.86 -4.27
C LEU A 137 12.51 -12.20 -4.73
N GLY A 138 11.21 -12.23 -4.94
CA GLY A 138 10.46 -13.40 -5.35
C GLY A 138 8.97 -13.21 -5.12
N GLY A 139 8.22 -14.26 -5.33
CA GLY A 139 6.78 -14.27 -5.16
C GLY A 139 6.17 -15.57 -5.65
N GLU A 140 4.84 -15.61 -5.72
CA GLU A 140 4.08 -16.75 -6.21
C GLU A 140 2.87 -16.26 -7.00
N THR A 141 2.62 -16.89 -8.17
CA THR A 141 1.37 -16.68 -8.92
C THR A 141 0.63 -18.02 -9.01
N ALA A 142 -0.49 -18.10 -8.29
CA ALA A 142 -1.27 -19.33 -8.21
C ALA A 142 -2.53 -19.26 -9.08
N GLU A 143 -2.68 -20.27 -9.96
CA GLU A 143 -3.90 -20.45 -10.74
C GLU A 143 -4.93 -21.24 -9.93
N HIS A 144 -6.11 -20.66 -9.77
CA HIS A 144 -7.28 -21.28 -9.15
C HIS A 144 -8.46 -21.26 -10.13
N PRO A 145 -8.71 -22.31 -10.89
CA PRO A 145 -9.69 -22.32 -11.99
C PRO A 145 -11.13 -21.94 -11.59
N ARG A 146 -11.46 -22.03 -10.28
CA ARG A 146 -12.77 -21.65 -9.76
C ARG A 146 -12.81 -20.26 -9.14
N GLN A 147 -11.69 -19.58 -9.08
CA GLN A 147 -11.62 -18.20 -8.58
C GLN A 147 -12.18 -17.24 -9.63
N ILE A 148 -13.09 -16.35 -9.22
CA ILE A 148 -13.72 -15.41 -10.15
C ILE A 148 -12.93 -14.08 -10.22
N HIS A 149 -12.07 -13.83 -9.22
CA HIS A 149 -11.41 -12.54 -9.03
C HIS A 149 -9.93 -12.73 -8.75
N TYR A 150 -9.11 -11.73 -9.11
CA TYR A 150 -7.75 -11.60 -8.59
C TYR A 150 -7.79 -11.35 -7.10
N ASP A 151 -6.83 -11.91 -6.39
CA ASP A 151 -6.48 -11.54 -5.03
C ASP A 151 -4.96 -11.44 -4.93
N MET A 152 -4.48 -10.56 -4.07
CA MET A 152 -3.06 -10.32 -3.97
C MET A 152 -2.66 -9.86 -2.57
N ALA A 153 -1.50 -10.34 -2.14
CA ALA A 153 -0.85 -9.95 -0.90
C ALA A 153 0.60 -9.61 -1.16
N GLY A 154 1.09 -8.59 -0.48
CA GLY A 154 2.49 -8.18 -0.49
C GLY A 154 3.14 -8.37 0.87
N PHE A 155 4.44 -8.57 0.86
CA PHE A 155 5.27 -8.72 2.06
C PHE A 155 6.53 -7.90 1.87
N CYS A 156 6.69 -6.84 2.66
CA CYS A 156 7.91 -6.03 2.66
C CYS A 156 8.72 -6.31 3.91
N THR A 157 10.04 -6.40 3.74
CA THR A 157 10.97 -6.40 4.87
C THR A 157 11.97 -5.28 4.70
N GLY A 158 12.12 -4.46 5.73
CA GLY A 158 13.12 -3.42 5.83
C GLY A 158 14.09 -3.67 6.97
N ILE A 159 15.10 -2.83 7.07
CA ILE A 159 16.16 -2.89 8.08
C ILE A 159 16.37 -1.53 8.71
N VAL A 160 16.58 -1.51 10.03
CA VAL A 160 16.92 -0.30 10.79
C VAL A 160 17.98 -0.64 11.84
N GLU A 161 18.88 0.29 12.13
CA GLU A 161 19.76 0.19 13.28
C GLU A 161 18.95 0.33 14.57
N LYS A 162 19.12 -0.56 15.55
CA LYS A 162 18.33 -0.60 16.79
C LYS A 162 18.18 0.75 17.48
N LYS A 163 19.27 1.52 17.57
CA LYS A 163 19.28 2.87 18.18
C LYS A 163 18.57 3.94 17.36
N LYS A 164 18.21 3.64 16.10
CA LYS A 164 17.48 4.53 15.18
C LYS A 164 16.03 4.14 14.97
N VAL A 165 15.56 3.11 15.68
CA VAL A 165 14.14 2.72 15.62
C VAL A 165 13.28 3.88 16.10
N ILE A 166 12.30 4.25 15.29
CA ILE A 166 11.30 5.26 15.63
C ILE A 166 10.08 4.53 16.19
N ASP A 167 9.85 4.68 17.47
CA ASP A 167 8.78 4.02 18.23
C ASP A 167 7.83 5.00 18.94
N GLY A 168 8.02 6.29 18.68
CA GLY A 168 7.23 7.35 19.29
C GLY A 168 7.68 7.78 20.69
N SER A 169 8.60 7.06 21.34
CA SER A 169 9.01 7.33 22.73
C SER A 169 9.60 8.72 22.96
N ALA A 170 10.11 9.36 21.92
CA ALA A 170 10.67 10.71 21.97
C ALA A 170 9.61 11.82 21.89
N ILE A 171 8.35 11.49 21.54
CA ILE A 171 7.26 12.46 21.36
C ILE A 171 6.88 13.08 22.69
N LYS A 172 6.64 14.38 22.68
CA LYS A 172 6.29 15.20 23.85
C LYS A 172 5.11 16.11 23.56
N PRO A 173 4.43 16.62 24.59
CA PRO A 173 3.48 17.71 24.44
C PRO A 173 4.11 18.91 23.71
N SER A 174 3.34 19.55 22.86
CA SER A 174 3.73 20.66 21.95
C SER A 174 4.53 20.24 20.71
N ASP A 175 4.82 18.96 20.51
CA ASP A 175 5.33 18.49 19.22
C ASP A 175 4.26 18.64 18.13
N ARG A 176 4.70 18.85 16.90
CA ARG A 176 3.83 19.16 15.76
C ARG A 176 3.59 17.94 14.89
N VAL A 177 2.39 17.84 14.37
CA VAL A 177 2.00 16.82 13.43
C VAL A 177 1.96 17.41 12.03
N ILE A 178 2.79 16.89 11.15
CA ILE A 178 2.80 17.24 9.72
C ILE A 178 2.07 16.14 8.96
N GLY A 179 1.07 16.53 8.17
CA GLY A 179 0.38 15.64 7.24
C GLY A 179 0.96 15.77 5.84
N LEU A 180 1.33 14.67 5.22
CA LEU A 180 1.80 14.57 3.84
C LEU A 180 0.63 14.22 2.92
N ALA A 181 0.55 14.90 1.78
CA ALA A 181 -0.51 14.69 0.81
C ALA A 181 -0.61 13.24 0.36
N SER A 182 -1.84 12.74 0.24
CA SER A 182 -2.14 11.52 -0.52
C SER A 182 -2.33 11.85 -2.01
N SER A 183 -2.13 10.86 -2.86
CA SER A 183 -2.45 10.94 -4.30
C SER A 183 -3.96 10.85 -4.59
N GLY A 184 -4.76 10.56 -3.58
CA GLY A 184 -6.20 10.31 -3.66
C GLY A 184 -6.65 9.35 -2.55
N LEU A 185 -7.53 8.41 -2.89
CA LEU A 185 -8.07 7.44 -1.91
C LEU A 185 -7.01 6.47 -1.40
N HIS A 186 -5.89 6.32 -2.11
CA HIS A 186 -4.95 5.24 -1.91
C HIS A 186 -5.61 3.87 -2.14
N SER A 187 -5.56 2.95 -1.18
CA SER A 187 -6.19 1.62 -1.31
C SER A 187 -7.29 1.38 -0.28
N ASN A 188 -7.84 2.44 0.35
CA ASN A 188 -8.83 2.34 1.41
C ASN A 188 -10.17 2.97 1.03
N GLY A 189 -11.26 2.50 1.66
CA GLY A 189 -12.61 3.01 1.45
C GLY A 189 -13.29 2.51 0.16
N TYR A 190 -12.68 1.63 -0.59
CA TYR A 190 -13.22 1.14 -1.87
C TYR A 190 -14.48 0.30 -1.75
N SER A 191 -14.80 -0.23 -0.58
CA SER A 191 -16.11 -0.88 -0.36
C SER A 191 -17.27 0.10 -0.55
N ILE A 192 -17.13 1.34 -0.04
CA ILE A 192 -18.12 2.42 -0.26
C ILE A 192 -18.14 2.82 -1.75
N VAL A 193 -16.97 3.00 -2.35
CA VAL A 193 -16.86 3.36 -3.79
C VAL A 193 -17.54 2.30 -4.66
N ASN A 194 -17.25 1.02 -4.44
CA ASN A 194 -17.86 -0.10 -5.17
C ASN A 194 -19.38 -0.14 -4.98
N TYR A 195 -19.86 0.14 -3.77
CA TYR A 195 -21.29 0.24 -3.51
C TYR A 195 -21.95 1.37 -4.34
N LEU A 196 -21.30 2.54 -4.40
CA LEU A 196 -21.80 3.68 -5.19
C LEU A 196 -21.77 3.38 -6.68
N LEU A 197 -20.74 2.72 -7.20
CA LEU A 197 -20.64 2.30 -8.59
C LEU A 197 -21.76 1.29 -8.94
N THR A 198 -21.98 0.28 -8.11
CA THR A 198 -23.01 -0.73 -8.34
C THR A 198 -24.43 -0.17 -8.26
N ARG A 199 -24.62 0.95 -7.57
CA ARG A 199 -25.90 1.68 -7.47
C ARG A 199 -26.03 2.82 -8.48
N HIS A 200 -25.08 2.96 -9.42
CA HIS A 200 -25.05 4.01 -10.43
C HIS A 200 -25.11 5.45 -9.84
N GLN A 201 -24.56 5.64 -8.63
CA GLN A 201 -24.44 6.95 -8.01
C GLN A 201 -23.21 7.71 -8.49
N ILE A 202 -22.18 6.97 -8.88
CA ILE A 202 -20.98 7.44 -9.57
C ILE A 202 -20.64 6.50 -10.73
N PHE A 203 -19.88 6.98 -11.72
CA PHE A 203 -19.40 6.18 -12.84
C PHE A 203 -17.90 6.30 -12.94
N TYR A 204 -17.21 5.19 -13.19
CA TYR A 204 -15.75 5.19 -13.32
C TYR A 204 -15.26 6.15 -14.43
N ALA A 205 -15.98 6.21 -15.56
CA ALA A 205 -15.63 7.08 -16.68
C ALA A 205 -15.52 8.58 -16.30
N ASP A 206 -16.24 9.00 -15.25
CA ASP A 206 -16.18 10.36 -14.72
C ASP A 206 -15.12 10.53 -13.62
N HIS A 207 -14.49 9.43 -13.18
CA HIS A 207 -13.59 9.37 -12.01
C HIS A 207 -12.39 8.46 -12.24
N PRO A 208 -11.57 8.71 -13.31
CA PRO A 208 -10.37 7.90 -13.56
C PRO A 208 -9.36 8.01 -12.39
N GLU A 209 -9.43 9.07 -11.57
CA GLU A 209 -8.64 9.26 -10.37
C GLU A 209 -8.82 8.15 -9.32
N LEU A 210 -9.86 7.31 -9.42
CA LEU A 210 -10.05 6.13 -8.57
C LEU A 210 -8.98 5.06 -8.77
N LEU A 211 -8.24 5.06 -9.89
CA LEU A 211 -7.10 4.19 -10.13
C LEU A 211 -5.74 4.83 -9.82
N THR A 212 -5.72 6.10 -9.37
CA THR A 212 -4.44 6.72 -8.99
C THR A 212 -3.73 5.86 -7.95
N PRO A 213 -2.47 5.46 -8.20
CA PRO A 213 -1.75 4.60 -7.29
C PRO A 213 -1.46 5.28 -5.95
N THR A 214 -1.41 4.49 -4.90
CA THR A 214 -1.00 4.91 -3.56
C THR A 214 0.40 5.51 -3.60
N THR A 215 0.58 6.66 -2.96
CA THR A 215 1.89 7.29 -2.81
C THR A 215 2.82 6.40 -1.99
N ILE A 216 4.02 6.15 -2.50
CA ILE A 216 5.10 5.49 -1.75
C ILE A 216 5.94 6.59 -1.09
N TYR A 217 5.90 6.64 0.25
CA TYR A 217 6.59 7.70 1.01
C TYR A 217 8.05 7.36 1.34
N ALA A 218 8.55 6.18 0.96
CA ALA A 218 9.92 5.75 1.27
C ALA A 218 11.01 6.77 0.84
N PRO A 219 10.96 7.40 -0.35
CA PRO A 219 11.98 8.39 -0.73
C PRO A 219 12.02 9.59 0.22
N VAL A 220 10.88 10.21 0.50
CA VAL A 220 10.81 11.39 1.37
C VAL A 220 11.15 11.05 2.81
N VAL A 221 10.69 9.90 3.32
CA VAL A 221 11.04 9.43 4.67
C VAL A 221 12.54 9.19 4.78
N LYS A 222 13.14 8.51 3.80
CA LYS A 222 14.60 8.32 3.76
C LYS A 222 15.33 9.67 3.77
N ARG A 223 14.90 10.63 2.97
CA ARG A 223 15.49 11.98 2.93
C ARG A 223 15.42 12.66 4.29
N LEU A 224 14.29 12.60 4.97
CA LEU A 224 14.11 13.14 6.32
C LEU A 224 15.06 12.51 7.34
N LEU A 225 15.21 11.18 7.30
CA LEU A 225 16.06 10.44 8.24
C LEU A 225 17.56 10.62 7.96
N ASP A 226 17.93 10.90 6.72
CA ASP A 226 19.32 11.23 6.34
C ASP A 226 19.74 12.63 6.81
N GLU A 227 18.79 13.56 7.04
CA GLU A 227 19.08 14.93 7.51
C GLU A 227 19.28 15.01 9.04
N GLY A 228 18.70 14.08 9.81
CA GLY A 228 18.92 14.03 11.27
C GLY A 228 17.86 13.27 12.05
N ASP A 229 18.02 13.29 13.37
CA ASP A 229 17.29 12.43 14.32
C ASP A 229 16.13 13.18 15.03
N TRP A 230 15.39 14.06 14.31
CA TRP A 230 14.29 14.82 14.89
C TRP A 230 12.89 14.33 14.47
N ILE A 231 12.80 13.21 13.77
CA ILE A 231 11.54 12.56 13.48
C ILE A 231 11.22 11.63 14.65
N TYR A 232 10.21 11.97 15.43
CA TYR A 232 9.90 11.27 16.67
C TYR A 232 8.83 10.20 16.51
N GLY A 233 7.96 10.32 15.50
CA GLY A 233 6.93 9.36 15.19
C GLY A 233 6.45 9.51 13.76
N MET A 234 5.95 8.41 13.20
CA MET A 234 5.38 8.37 11.86
C MET A 234 4.15 7.48 11.84
N SER A 235 3.22 7.77 10.93
CA SER A 235 1.99 7.00 10.79
C SER A 235 1.53 6.95 9.33
N HIS A 236 1.32 5.76 8.80
CA HIS A 236 0.67 5.53 7.52
C HIS A 236 -0.85 5.61 7.71
N ILE A 237 -1.54 6.45 6.93
CA ILE A 237 -2.96 6.68 7.07
C ILE A 237 -3.73 5.77 6.10
N THR A 238 -4.29 4.71 6.65
CA THR A 238 -5.04 3.66 5.96
C THR A 238 -6.49 3.59 6.45
N GLY A 239 -7.13 2.43 6.44
CA GLY A 239 -8.43 2.20 7.07
C GLY A 239 -8.38 2.58 8.55
N GLY A 240 -9.40 3.25 9.04
CA GLY A 240 -9.40 3.93 10.34
C GLY A 240 -9.10 5.43 10.23
N GLY A 241 -8.54 5.89 9.09
CA GLY A 241 -8.18 7.28 8.85
C GLY A 241 -7.18 7.83 9.86
N ILE A 242 -7.06 9.16 9.94
CA ILE A 242 -6.19 9.80 10.93
C ILE A 242 -6.58 9.44 12.37
N PRO A 243 -7.89 9.35 12.75
CA PRO A 243 -8.28 9.07 14.12
C PRO A 243 -7.78 7.77 14.70
N GLU A 244 -7.65 6.71 13.90
CA GLU A 244 -7.23 5.39 14.38
C GLU A 244 -5.74 5.11 14.10
N ASN A 245 -5.13 5.75 13.08
CA ASN A 245 -3.74 5.46 12.70
C ASN A 245 -2.73 6.38 13.41
N LEU A 246 -2.98 7.69 13.50
CA LEU A 246 -2.06 8.62 14.16
C LEU A 246 -1.78 8.24 15.63
N PRO A 247 -2.78 7.83 16.45
CA PRO A 247 -2.52 7.44 17.83
C PRO A 247 -1.56 6.25 17.99
N ARG A 248 -1.40 5.41 16.96
CA ARG A 248 -0.52 4.23 17.02
C ARG A 248 0.96 4.58 17.18
N CYS A 249 1.37 5.78 16.79
CA CYS A 249 2.74 6.25 17.01
C CYS A 249 2.89 7.13 18.25
N LEU A 250 1.80 7.45 18.97
CA LEU A 250 1.87 8.28 20.17
C LEU A 250 2.08 7.43 21.44
N PRO A 251 2.92 7.87 22.38
CA PRO A 251 3.07 7.24 23.68
C PRO A 251 1.78 7.24 24.50
N GLU A 252 1.65 6.30 25.42
CA GLU A 252 0.57 6.31 26.41
C GLU A 252 0.53 7.64 27.18
N GLY A 253 -0.66 8.18 27.38
CA GLY A 253 -0.86 9.48 28.04
C GLY A 253 -0.74 10.68 27.10
N LEU A 254 -0.42 10.48 25.81
CA LEU A 254 -0.43 11.56 24.82
C LEU A 254 -1.52 11.36 23.77
N THR A 255 -1.98 12.46 23.23
CA THR A 255 -2.93 12.49 22.10
C THR A 255 -2.60 13.65 21.17
N ALA A 256 -3.15 13.67 19.96
CA ALA A 256 -2.98 14.77 19.02
C ALA A 256 -4.33 15.42 18.69
N ARG A 257 -4.35 16.76 18.69
CA ARG A 257 -5.47 17.51 18.16
C ARG A 257 -5.21 17.81 16.71
N VAL A 258 -6.07 17.30 15.82
CA VAL A 258 -5.98 17.48 14.38
C VAL A 258 -6.97 18.54 13.91
N ASP A 259 -6.48 19.54 13.17
CA ASP A 259 -7.31 20.54 12.50
C ASP A 259 -7.58 20.14 11.05
N TYR A 260 -8.76 19.62 10.78
CA TYR A 260 -9.20 19.23 9.44
C TYR A 260 -9.42 20.40 8.47
N ASN A 261 -9.25 21.65 8.90
CA ASN A 261 -9.27 22.84 8.04
C ASN A 261 -7.86 23.26 7.58
N ALA A 262 -6.80 22.62 8.10
CA ALA A 262 -5.41 22.96 7.76
C ALA A 262 -5.06 22.64 6.29
N TRP A 263 -5.82 21.78 5.63
CA TRP A 263 -5.63 21.43 4.22
C TRP A 263 -6.93 21.38 3.43
N SER A 264 -6.81 21.42 2.11
CA SER A 264 -7.96 21.25 1.23
C SER A 264 -8.21 19.77 0.97
N VAL A 265 -9.33 19.24 1.45
CA VAL A 265 -9.77 17.87 1.16
C VAL A 265 -10.05 17.74 -0.34
N PRO A 266 -9.41 16.78 -1.05
CA PRO A 266 -9.62 16.57 -2.48
C PRO A 266 -11.09 16.34 -2.86
N GLU A 267 -11.46 16.79 -4.05
CA GLU A 267 -12.87 16.84 -4.49
C GLU A 267 -13.54 15.47 -4.54
N ILE A 268 -12.77 14.41 -4.84
CA ILE A 268 -13.30 13.05 -4.90
C ILE A 268 -13.94 12.61 -3.56
N PHE A 269 -13.36 12.98 -2.42
CA PHE A 269 -13.91 12.66 -1.12
C PHE A 269 -15.24 13.36 -0.86
N LYS A 270 -15.37 14.64 -1.28
CA LYS A 270 -16.62 15.40 -1.18
C LYS A 270 -17.71 14.80 -2.05
N LYS A 271 -17.35 14.34 -3.26
CA LYS A 271 -18.28 13.65 -4.16
C LYS A 271 -18.77 12.34 -3.58
N ILE A 272 -17.85 11.51 -3.03
CA ILE A 272 -18.21 10.26 -2.36
C ILE A 272 -19.14 10.53 -1.18
N GLN A 273 -18.81 11.51 -0.34
CA GLN A 273 -19.63 11.90 0.79
C GLN A 273 -21.05 12.32 0.37
N LEU A 274 -21.14 13.20 -0.61
CA LEU A 274 -22.42 13.72 -1.10
C LEU A 274 -23.28 12.62 -1.75
N LYS A 275 -22.67 11.83 -2.66
CA LYS A 275 -23.38 10.77 -3.40
C LYS A 275 -23.76 9.60 -2.52
N GLY A 276 -22.93 9.27 -1.54
CA GLY A 276 -23.19 8.20 -0.58
C GLY A 276 -24.00 8.65 0.65
N ASN A 277 -24.24 9.95 0.81
CA ASN A 277 -24.78 10.52 2.05
C ASN A 277 -24.04 9.98 3.28
N VAL A 278 -22.70 9.92 3.19
CA VAL A 278 -21.84 9.38 4.23
C VAL A 278 -21.65 10.43 5.33
N ASP A 279 -21.83 10.01 6.59
CA ASP A 279 -21.60 10.89 7.73
C ASP A 279 -20.16 11.42 7.78
N LYS A 280 -19.96 12.63 8.33
CA LYS A 280 -18.63 13.27 8.36
C LYS A 280 -17.63 12.50 9.21
N GLU A 281 -18.05 11.94 10.32
CA GLU A 281 -17.15 11.16 11.19
C GLU A 281 -16.81 9.83 10.54
N GLU A 282 -17.76 9.22 9.83
CA GLU A 282 -17.49 8.01 9.04
C GLU A 282 -16.50 8.31 7.88
N MET A 283 -16.62 9.47 7.20
CA MET A 283 -15.63 9.89 6.20
C MET A 283 -14.22 9.98 6.78
N LYS A 284 -14.05 10.52 7.99
CA LYS A 284 -12.76 10.62 8.68
C LYS A 284 -12.20 9.25 9.07
N ARG A 285 -13.08 8.29 9.35
CA ARG A 285 -12.72 6.95 9.77
C ARG A 285 -12.38 6.04 8.61
N VAL A 286 -13.08 6.18 7.48
CA VAL A 286 -12.89 5.30 6.32
C VAL A 286 -11.78 5.77 5.40
N PHE A 287 -11.61 7.09 5.26
CA PHE A 287 -10.75 7.70 4.25
C PHE A 287 -9.61 8.52 4.85
N ASN A 288 -8.52 8.64 4.10
CA ASN A 288 -7.38 9.50 4.42
C ASN A 288 -7.68 11.00 4.27
N LEU A 289 -8.74 11.38 3.56
CA LEU A 289 -9.19 12.75 3.29
C LEU A 289 -8.12 13.68 2.70
N GLY A 290 -7.11 13.12 2.03
CA GLY A 290 -6.03 13.87 1.40
C GLY A 290 -4.71 13.85 2.16
N ILE A 291 -4.66 13.23 3.35
CA ILE A 291 -3.43 13.02 4.14
C ILE A 291 -3.13 11.52 4.17
N GLY A 292 -2.10 11.07 3.47
CA GLY A 292 -1.75 9.66 3.40
C GLY A 292 -0.67 9.22 4.39
N TYR A 293 0.07 10.16 4.96
CA TYR A 293 1.13 9.89 5.93
C TYR A 293 1.26 11.04 6.93
N CYS A 294 1.63 10.73 8.15
CA CYS A 294 1.89 11.73 9.18
C CYS A 294 3.29 11.57 9.76
N VAL A 295 3.91 12.72 10.11
CA VAL A 295 5.21 12.78 10.77
C VAL A 295 5.08 13.67 12.00
N VAL A 296 5.63 13.24 13.14
CA VAL A 296 5.65 13.99 14.39
C VAL A 296 7.05 14.51 14.66
N VAL A 297 7.17 15.82 14.85
CA VAL A 297 8.46 16.53 15.00
C VAL A 297 8.39 17.57 16.12
N PRO A 298 9.52 17.93 16.77
CA PRO A 298 9.54 19.04 17.70
C PRO A 298 9.22 20.37 17.00
N ALA A 299 8.53 21.28 17.70
CA ALA A 299 8.04 22.54 17.13
C ALA A 299 9.13 23.38 16.43
N ASN A 300 10.37 23.36 16.93
CA ASN A 300 11.48 24.09 16.34
C ASN A 300 12.08 23.44 15.06
N ARG A 301 11.56 22.29 14.64
CA ARG A 301 11.93 21.57 13.40
C ARG A 301 10.80 21.55 12.36
N LEU A 302 9.65 22.11 12.69
CA LEU A 302 8.47 22.10 11.83
C LEU A 302 8.78 22.60 10.42
N GLU A 303 9.20 23.86 10.28
CA GLU A 303 9.43 24.49 8.97
C GLU A 303 10.50 23.76 8.16
N LEU A 304 11.64 23.42 8.80
CA LEU A 304 12.69 22.67 8.13
C LEU A 304 12.18 21.33 7.57
N THR A 305 11.38 20.61 8.36
CA THR A 305 10.82 19.33 7.93
C THR A 305 9.85 19.50 6.77
N MET A 306 8.99 20.51 6.85
CA MET A 306 8.04 20.82 5.77
C MET A 306 8.76 21.25 4.47
N ASP A 307 9.84 21.99 4.57
CA ASP A 307 10.64 22.38 3.39
C ASP A 307 11.28 21.16 2.74
N ILE A 308 11.87 20.24 3.51
CA ILE A 308 12.43 18.98 2.98
C ILE A 308 11.34 18.16 2.27
N ILE A 309 10.15 18.05 2.85
CA ILE A 309 9.03 17.31 2.24
C ILE A 309 8.60 17.96 0.92
N ARG A 310 8.55 19.28 0.87
CA ARG A 310 8.18 20.03 -0.35
C ARG A 310 9.25 19.92 -1.43
N ASP A 311 10.52 19.90 -1.07
CA ASP A 311 11.64 19.71 -2.01
C ASP A 311 11.58 18.32 -2.68
N GLU A 312 11.01 17.32 -2.01
CA GLU A 312 10.70 15.99 -2.57
C GLU A 312 9.39 15.99 -3.41
N GLY A 313 8.79 17.15 -3.65
CA GLY A 313 7.59 17.29 -4.48
C GLY A 313 6.28 16.88 -3.82
N ILE A 314 6.26 16.68 -2.51
CA ILE A 314 5.05 16.31 -1.76
C ILE A 314 4.49 17.52 -1.03
N ASN A 315 3.22 17.84 -1.25
CA ASN A 315 2.55 18.86 -0.46
C ASN A 315 2.40 18.39 0.99
N CYS A 316 2.60 19.28 1.94
CA CYS A 316 2.43 18.99 3.36
C CYS A 316 1.92 20.20 4.14
N TRP A 317 1.31 19.92 5.27
CA TRP A 317 0.70 20.92 6.15
C TRP A 317 0.97 20.57 7.62
N GLU A 318 1.13 21.58 8.47
CA GLU A 318 0.94 21.39 9.89
C GLU A 318 -0.55 21.10 10.13
N ILE A 319 -0.86 19.89 10.55
CA ILE A 319 -2.25 19.45 10.74
C ILE A 319 -2.65 19.34 12.22
N GLY A 320 -1.70 19.45 13.13
CA GLY A 320 -2.03 19.30 14.53
C GLY A 320 -0.84 19.42 15.49
N GLU A 321 -1.17 19.26 16.76
CA GLU A 321 -0.24 19.37 17.89
C GLU A 321 -0.50 18.24 18.89
N VAL A 322 0.57 17.73 19.50
CA VAL A 322 0.52 16.71 20.56
C VAL A 322 0.33 17.37 21.92
N TYR A 323 -0.49 16.78 22.78
CA TYR A 323 -0.74 17.23 24.16
C TYR A 323 -1.04 16.04 25.09
N GLU A 324 -1.05 16.28 26.41
CA GLU A 324 -1.40 15.26 27.37
C GLU A 324 -2.88 14.87 27.26
N SER A 325 -3.16 13.58 27.23
CA SER A 325 -4.55 13.09 27.31
C SER A 325 -5.07 13.31 28.73
N SER A 326 -6.22 13.96 28.84
CA SER A 326 -6.93 14.22 30.11
C SER A 326 -7.48 12.92 30.71
#